data_39a4d624b2b1e0dbb011ac2eada3ec02
#
_entry.id   39a4d624b2b1e0dbb011ac2eada3ec02
#
_cell.length_a   1.000
_cell.length_b   1.000
_cell.length_c   1.000
_cell.angle_alpha   90.00
_cell.angle_beta   90.00
_cell.angle_gamma   90.00
#
_symmetry.space_group_name_H-M   'P 1'
#
loop_
_entity.id
_entity.type
_entity.pdbx_description
1 polymer ?
#
loop_
_entity_poly.entity_id
_entity_poly.type
_entity_poly.pdbx_seq_one_letter_code
_entity_poly.pdbx_strand_id
1 'polypeptide(L)'
;MNKKLFTIFLILLISFDTIPCKNLVSMADATIATIKSDNEAALLNAVTTLNKNGGVIYINTSIINISSLNTIVLSGTKSGGIVGMKQANGSYPRISFKNARNKGSTARGFTITGSNQYMKFLTIEHAGDNGIWINGSKNTLDHIIARYNNDTGIQLSNNANSNTLNYCYSYRNIDVSTYGGNADGFAPKLGVNNIVFNYCFAWDNSDDGWDSFDHPGDVSASIQYLHSACWNNGNPDVFTGKYDYDLGRSLDKNMWTVQQLMASDSTFESNYNNKKFSITKGKIAGMAASTWLAKAQTEMNGNGFKFGSANTPQNTSIYRKAVYSVAFDHKQQGFNNNNSKSIKGYFANCVSFNNNINYQLPYVFEKWASNWSWNAIKADQFGQNQGLHTPKDKNAATKQFYAIRNKIITNCAASKFDDSVNFDNVIKSLV
;
A
#
# COMPACT_ATOMS: atom_id res chain seq x y z
N MET A 1 39.52 -42.99 34.27
CA MET A 1 39.89 -42.02 33.22
C MET A 1 38.67 -41.77 32.32
N ASN A 2 37.90 -40.73 32.62
CA ASN A 2 36.72 -40.35 31.84
C ASN A 2 37.02 -39.07 31.06
N LYS A 3 37.13 -39.19 29.74
CA LYS A 3 37.24 -38.03 28.85
C LYS A 3 35.84 -37.48 28.58
N LYS A 4 35.53 -36.27 29.09
CA LYS A 4 34.36 -35.50 28.73
C LYS A 4 34.58 -34.93 27.33
N LEU A 5 33.73 -35.34 26.40
CA LEU A 5 33.63 -34.75 25.08
C LEU A 5 32.84 -33.42 25.19
N PHE A 6 33.50 -32.30 24.96
CA PHE A 6 32.90 -30.99 24.86
C PHE A 6 32.45 -30.81 23.40
N THR A 7 31.17 -30.92 23.16
CA THR A 7 30.59 -30.59 21.82
C THR A 7 30.38 -29.09 21.77
N ILE A 8 31.24 -28.41 21.02
CA ILE A 8 31.08 -26.97 20.72
C ILE A 8 30.02 -26.86 19.65
N PHE A 9 28.84 -26.33 20.03
CA PHE A 9 27.82 -25.86 19.05
C PHE A 9 28.32 -24.53 18.48
N LEU A 10 28.90 -24.61 17.29
CA LEU A 10 29.17 -23.43 16.45
C LEU A 10 27.86 -22.88 15.96
N ILE A 11 27.33 -21.88 16.64
CA ILE A 11 26.19 -21.08 16.13
C ILE A 11 26.74 -20.26 14.98
N LEU A 12 26.47 -20.72 13.76
CA LEU A 12 26.70 -19.92 12.57
C LEU A 12 25.69 -18.78 12.58
N LEU A 13 26.06 -17.64 13.12
CA LEU A 13 25.40 -16.36 12.89
C LEU A 13 25.61 -16.05 11.41
N ILE A 14 24.68 -16.48 10.56
CA ILE A 14 24.55 -15.93 9.23
C ILE A 14 24.03 -14.50 9.45
N SER A 15 24.95 -13.55 9.49
CA SER A 15 24.66 -12.14 9.29
C SER A 15 24.04 -12.05 7.87
N PHE A 16 22.75 -11.92 7.79
CA PHE A 16 22.13 -11.40 6.59
C PHE A 16 22.52 -9.92 6.51
N ASP A 17 23.74 -9.68 6.04
CA ASP A 17 24.12 -8.39 5.55
C ASP A 17 23.04 -7.96 4.57
N THR A 18 22.51 -6.79 4.84
CA THR A 18 21.69 -6.03 3.90
C THR A 18 22.35 -6.11 2.54
N ILE A 19 21.77 -6.87 1.62
CA ILE A 19 22.15 -6.78 0.21
C ILE A 19 21.81 -5.34 -0.16
N PRO A 20 22.79 -4.46 -0.33
CA PRO A 20 22.49 -3.13 -0.80
C PRO A 20 21.84 -3.31 -2.16
N CYS A 21 20.66 -2.73 -2.34
CA CYS A 21 19.95 -2.70 -3.61
C CYS A 21 20.75 -1.78 -4.57
N LYS A 22 22.04 -2.11 -4.77
CA LYS A 22 22.91 -1.53 -5.76
C LYS A 22 22.81 -2.37 -7.02
N ASN A 23 22.18 -1.75 -8.04
CA ASN A 23 22.28 -2.13 -9.44
C ASN A 23 21.50 -3.38 -9.90
N LEU A 24 20.17 -3.29 -9.97
CA LEU A 24 19.43 -3.96 -11.04
C LEU A 24 19.21 -2.96 -12.21
N VAL A 25 20.28 -2.43 -12.73
CA VAL A 25 20.34 -1.95 -14.10
C VAL A 25 21.18 -2.96 -14.85
N SER A 26 20.58 -4.11 -15.12
CA SER A 26 21.12 -5.04 -16.10
C SER A 26 20.78 -4.48 -17.47
N MET A 27 21.78 -4.23 -18.28
CA MET A 27 21.73 -3.71 -19.65
C MET A 27 20.79 -2.51 -19.77
N ALA A 28 21.34 -1.33 -20.01
CA ALA A 28 20.55 -0.12 -20.15
C ALA A 28 19.45 -0.36 -21.19
N ASP A 29 18.20 -0.48 -20.74
CA ASP A 29 17.06 -0.58 -21.66
C ASP A 29 17.10 0.64 -22.59
N ALA A 30 16.90 0.41 -23.89
CA ALA A 30 16.93 1.48 -24.86
C ALA A 30 15.89 2.56 -24.52
N THR A 31 16.30 3.82 -24.50
CA THR A 31 15.38 4.92 -24.28
C THR A 31 14.40 5.02 -25.45
N ILE A 32 13.11 4.88 -25.16
CA ILE A 32 12.02 5.04 -26.12
C ILE A 32 11.70 6.53 -26.29
N ALA A 33 11.51 7.23 -25.18
CA ALA A 33 11.12 8.63 -25.16
C ALA A 33 11.53 9.31 -23.85
N THR A 34 11.69 10.63 -23.89
CA THR A 34 11.71 11.49 -22.71
C THR A 34 10.58 12.51 -22.83
N ILE A 35 9.57 12.40 -21.99
CA ILE A 35 8.39 13.30 -21.97
C ILE A 35 8.76 14.53 -21.14
N LYS A 36 8.84 15.70 -21.78
CA LYS A 36 9.35 16.95 -21.16
C LYS A 36 8.26 17.99 -20.86
N SER A 37 7.01 17.66 -21.11
CA SER A 37 5.85 18.55 -20.90
C SER A 37 4.62 17.74 -20.52
N ASP A 38 3.57 18.41 -20.08
CA ASP A 38 2.24 17.82 -19.86
C ASP A 38 1.63 17.38 -21.22
N ASN A 39 2.00 16.19 -21.66
CA ASN A 39 1.61 15.67 -22.98
C ASN A 39 1.17 14.21 -22.88
N GLU A 40 -0.13 14.02 -22.71
CA GLU A 40 -0.79 12.71 -22.64
C GLU A 40 -0.53 11.89 -23.92
N ALA A 41 -0.68 12.48 -25.10
CA ALA A 41 -0.52 11.77 -26.37
C ALA A 41 0.91 11.21 -26.54
N ALA A 42 1.91 11.98 -26.16
CA ALA A 42 3.31 11.53 -26.20
C ALA A 42 3.54 10.33 -25.24
N LEU A 43 2.96 10.36 -24.05
CA LEU A 43 3.04 9.24 -23.11
C LEU A 43 2.36 7.99 -23.71
N LEU A 44 1.16 8.10 -24.25
CA LEU A 44 0.41 6.96 -24.78
C LEU A 44 1.11 6.31 -26.00
N ASN A 45 1.65 7.12 -26.90
CA ASN A 45 2.43 6.64 -28.04
C ASN A 45 3.72 5.92 -27.57
N ALA A 46 4.41 6.46 -26.56
CA ALA A 46 5.57 5.81 -25.96
C ALA A 46 5.22 4.49 -25.28
N VAL A 47 4.08 4.41 -24.55
CA VAL A 47 3.59 3.16 -23.95
C VAL A 47 3.26 2.11 -25.00
N THR A 48 2.70 2.50 -26.14
CA THR A 48 2.46 1.57 -27.26
C THR A 48 3.77 0.96 -27.76
N THR A 49 4.82 1.77 -27.88
CA THR A 49 6.16 1.31 -28.27
C THR A 49 6.79 0.42 -27.19
N LEU A 50 6.67 0.82 -25.91
CA LEU A 50 7.13 0.05 -24.75
C LEU A 50 6.55 -1.37 -24.76
N ASN A 51 5.24 -1.48 -24.92
CA ASN A 51 4.53 -2.76 -24.91
C ASN A 51 5.02 -3.71 -26.03
N LYS A 52 5.40 -3.17 -27.17
CA LYS A 52 5.89 -3.95 -28.32
C LYS A 52 7.37 -4.31 -28.19
N ASN A 53 8.18 -3.38 -27.80
CA ASN A 53 9.64 -3.47 -27.96
C ASN A 53 10.42 -3.63 -26.64
N GLY A 54 9.80 -3.33 -25.49
CA GLY A 54 10.53 -3.10 -24.24
C GLY A 54 11.23 -1.74 -24.29
N GLY A 55 12.09 -1.42 -23.32
CA GLY A 55 12.83 -0.17 -23.23
C GLY A 55 12.33 0.74 -22.13
N VAL A 56 12.73 2.02 -22.11
CA VAL A 56 12.40 2.94 -21.01
C VAL A 56 11.81 4.26 -21.52
N ILE A 57 10.76 4.70 -20.82
CA ILE A 57 10.15 6.02 -20.96
C ILE A 57 10.55 6.86 -19.77
N TYR A 58 11.22 7.97 -19.99
CA TYR A 58 11.52 8.95 -18.95
C TYR A 58 10.46 10.06 -18.90
N ILE A 59 9.98 10.37 -17.68
CA ILE A 59 9.08 11.50 -17.46
C ILE A 59 9.89 12.63 -16.83
N ASN A 60 10.12 13.69 -17.57
CA ASN A 60 10.87 14.88 -17.17
C ASN A 60 9.99 16.13 -17.19
N THR A 61 8.85 16.05 -16.53
CA THR A 61 7.92 17.14 -16.26
C THR A 61 7.31 16.93 -14.88
N SER A 62 6.79 17.97 -14.26
CA SER A 62 6.20 17.87 -12.92
C SER A 62 4.88 17.11 -12.88
N ILE A 63 4.14 17.13 -13.99
CA ILE A 63 2.83 16.48 -14.10
C ILE A 63 2.53 16.09 -15.54
N ILE A 64 1.79 14.97 -15.69
CA ILE A 64 1.04 14.63 -16.91
C ILE A 64 -0.41 14.41 -16.49
N ASN A 65 -1.31 15.18 -17.08
CA ASN A 65 -2.75 15.07 -16.89
C ASN A 65 -3.35 14.14 -17.93
N ILE A 66 -4.02 13.08 -17.47
CA ILE A 66 -4.70 12.11 -18.31
C ILE A 66 -6.18 12.49 -18.40
N SER A 67 -6.70 12.62 -19.59
CA SER A 67 -8.08 13.06 -19.85
C SER A 67 -8.85 12.19 -20.85
N SER A 68 -8.15 11.52 -21.75
CA SER A 68 -8.76 10.77 -22.87
C SER A 68 -8.96 9.29 -22.59
N LEU A 69 -8.17 8.69 -21.70
CA LEU A 69 -8.19 7.25 -21.38
C LEU A 69 -8.81 6.95 -20.03
N ASN A 70 -9.38 5.74 -19.93
CA ASN A 70 -9.81 5.17 -18.67
C ASN A 70 -8.64 4.56 -17.89
N THR A 71 -7.66 3.96 -18.57
CA THR A 71 -6.50 3.31 -17.97
C THR A 71 -5.32 3.26 -18.93
N ILE A 72 -4.10 3.29 -18.41
CA ILE A 72 -2.87 3.07 -19.17
C ILE A 72 -2.43 1.61 -18.95
N VAL A 73 -2.29 0.84 -20.03
CA VAL A 73 -1.97 -0.59 -19.96
C VAL A 73 -0.52 -0.86 -20.30
N LEU A 74 0.21 -1.49 -19.36
CA LEU A 74 1.54 -2.06 -19.57
C LEU A 74 1.39 -3.57 -19.79
N SER A 75 1.39 -4.00 -21.06
CA SER A 75 1.14 -5.39 -21.47
C SER A 75 2.38 -6.10 -22.05
N GLY A 76 3.51 -5.42 -22.12
CA GLY A 76 4.74 -5.97 -22.66
C GLY A 76 5.29 -7.16 -21.87
N THR A 77 6.02 -8.05 -22.55
CA THR A 77 6.73 -9.18 -21.94
C THR A 77 8.24 -9.01 -21.94
N LYS A 78 8.76 -8.09 -22.75
CA LYS A 78 10.15 -7.67 -22.73
C LYS A 78 10.38 -6.70 -21.57
N SER A 79 11.63 -6.70 -21.06
CA SER A 79 12.00 -5.72 -20.03
C SER A 79 11.70 -4.30 -20.49
N GLY A 80 11.06 -3.53 -19.63
CA GLY A 80 10.78 -2.15 -19.94
C GLY A 80 9.94 -1.45 -18.88
N GLY A 81 9.94 -0.10 -18.91
CA GLY A 81 9.20 0.62 -17.89
C GLY A 81 9.15 2.13 -18.04
N ILE A 82 8.60 2.76 -17.01
CA ILE A 82 8.42 4.20 -16.92
C ILE A 82 9.18 4.72 -15.71
N VAL A 83 10.00 5.73 -15.90
CA VAL A 83 10.88 6.30 -14.86
C VAL A 83 10.67 7.81 -14.77
N GLY A 84 10.26 8.27 -13.59
CA GLY A 84 10.20 9.70 -13.29
C GLY A 84 11.57 10.30 -13.02
N MET A 85 11.84 11.43 -13.58
CA MET A 85 13.08 12.19 -13.34
C MET A 85 12.86 13.22 -12.23
N LYS A 86 13.83 13.33 -11.33
CA LYS A 86 13.80 14.30 -10.24
C LYS A 86 13.74 15.73 -10.76
N GLN A 87 12.78 16.50 -10.31
CA GLN A 87 12.59 17.90 -10.69
C GLN A 87 13.50 18.81 -9.86
N ALA A 88 13.70 20.05 -10.31
CA ALA A 88 14.58 21.03 -9.66
C ALA A 88 14.22 21.30 -8.18
N ASN A 89 12.94 21.21 -7.81
CA ASN A 89 12.46 21.36 -6.42
C ASN A 89 12.61 20.08 -5.58
N GLY A 90 13.21 19.03 -6.14
CA GLY A 90 13.42 17.74 -5.50
C GLY A 90 12.23 16.80 -5.54
N SER A 91 11.08 17.19 -6.11
CA SER A 91 9.93 16.32 -6.31
C SER A 91 10.12 15.38 -7.50
N TYR A 92 9.23 14.38 -7.60
CA TYR A 92 9.14 13.50 -8.77
C TYR A 92 7.81 13.70 -9.51
N PRO A 93 7.73 13.30 -10.78
CA PRO A 93 6.55 13.49 -11.62
C PRO A 93 5.29 12.88 -11.06
N ARG A 94 4.17 13.53 -11.35
CA ARG A 94 2.83 13.04 -11.07
C ARG A 94 2.13 12.70 -12.37
N ILE A 95 1.42 11.58 -12.41
CA ILE A 95 0.48 11.22 -13.46
C ILE A 95 -0.91 11.25 -12.84
N SER A 96 -1.70 12.25 -13.24
CA SER A 96 -2.99 12.57 -12.63
C SER A 96 -4.13 12.17 -13.56
N PHE A 97 -5.03 11.33 -13.06
CA PHE A 97 -6.24 10.89 -13.76
C PHE A 97 -7.47 11.72 -13.40
N LYS A 98 -7.29 12.88 -12.77
CA LYS A 98 -8.38 13.71 -12.29
C LYS A 98 -9.40 14.02 -13.40
N ASN A 99 -8.94 14.33 -14.62
CA ASN A 99 -9.78 14.66 -15.74
C ASN A 99 -10.39 13.43 -16.45
N ALA A 100 -9.82 12.24 -16.23
CA ALA A 100 -10.31 10.98 -16.77
C ALA A 100 -11.22 10.22 -15.79
N ARG A 101 -11.31 10.64 -14.55
CA ARG A 101 -11.95 9.93 -13.42
C ARG A 101 -13.41 9.56 -13.69
N ASN A 102 -14.10 10.30 -14.53
CA ASN A 102 -15.53 10.11 -14.83
C ASN A 102 -15.79 9.20 -16.05
N LYS A 103 -14.76 8.58 -16.63
CA LYS A 103 -14.90 7.94 -17.95
C LYS A 103 -15.18 6.43 -17.92
N GLY A 104 -15.55 5.87 -16.78
CA GLY A 104 -16.04 4.49 -16.74
C GLY A 104 -15.69 3.69 -15.50
N SER A 105 -16.26 2.50 -15.43
CA SER A 105 -16.18 1.58 -14.30
C SER A 105 -14.82 0.90 -14.12
N THR A 106 -13.94 1.00 -15.12
CA THR A 106 -12.59 0.43 -15.10
C THR A 106 -11.53 1.51 -15.26
N ALA A 107 -11.83 2.72 -14.76
CA ALA A 107 -10.95 3.89 -14.87
C ALA A 107 -9.77 3.79 -13.89
N ARG A 108 -9.06 2.65 -13.94
CA ARG A 108 -7.79 2.46 -13.23
C ARG A 108 -6.75 3.43 -13.76
N GLY A 109 -5.82 3.84 -12.92
CA GLY A 109 -4.71 4.65 -13.37
C GLY A 109 -3.83 3.84 -14.32
N PHE A 110 -3.19 2.81 -13.78
CA PHE A 110 -2.40 1.86 -14.56
C PHE A 110 -2.93 0.43 -14.38
N THR A 111 -2.84 -0.34 -15.46
CA THR A 111 -3.04 -1.79 -15.43
C THR A 111 -1.78 -2.46 -15.98
N ILE A 112 -1.13 -3.33 -15.18
CA ILE A 112 0.08 -4.06 -15.56
C ILE A 112 -0.28 -5.52 -15.77
N THR A 113 -0.55 -5.89 -17.02
CA THR A 113 -0.85 -7.26 -17.44
C THR A 113 0.39 -7.98 -17.96
N GLY A 114 1.43 -7.22 -18.30
CA GLY A 114 2.69 -7.73 -18.80
C GLY A 114 3.59 -8.32 -17.73
N SER A 115 4.75 -8.78 -18.17
CA SER A 115 5.80 -9.30 -17.29
C SER A 115 7.11 -8.55 -17.50
N ASN A 116 7.97 -8.52 -16.47
CA ASN A 116 9.24 -7.81 -16.49
C ASN A 116 9.09 -6.29 -16.71
N GLN A 117 7.95 -5.73 -16.32
CA GLN A 117 7.71 -4.30 -16.39
C GLN A 117 8.15 -3.64 -15.08
N TYR A 118 8.58 -2.37 -15.19
CA TYR A 118 8.87 -1.58 -13.99
C TYR A 118 8.32 -0.16 -14.08
N MET A 119 7.97 0.37 -12.91
CA MET A 119 7.65 1.79 -12.74
C MET A 119 8.49 2.34 -11.58
N LYS A 120 9.12 3.49 -11.78
CA LYS A 120 10.01 4.08 -10.77
C LYS A 120 9.81 5.59 -10.63
N PHE A 121 9.86 6.06 -9.37
CA PHE A 121 9.87 7.49 -9.05
C PHE A 121 8.68 8.26 -9.61
N LEU A 122 7.46 7.80 -9.36
CA LEU A 122 6.22 8.40 -9.87
C LEU A 122 5.18 8.54 -8.77
N THR A 123 4.33 9.54 -8.89
CA THR A 123 3.08 9.64 -8.14
C THR A 123 1.92 9.37 -9.09
N ILE A 124 1.06 8.41 -8.74
CA ILE A 124 -0.16 8.05 -9.47
C ILE A 124 -1.35 8.49 -8.64
N GLU A 125 -2.17 9.37 -9.17
CA GLU A 125 -3.22 10.00 -8.37
C GLU A 125 -4.52 10.21 -9.14
N HIS A 126 -5.64 10.23 -8.38
CA HIS A 126 -6.98 10.57 -8.85
C HIS A 126 -7.55 9.60 -9.88
N ALA A 127 -7.15 8.32 -9.89
CA ALA A 127 -7.82 7.32 -10.70
C ALA A 127 -9.29 7.13 -10.28
N GLY A 128 -10.14 6.76 -11.22
CA GLY A 128 -11.57 6.51 -10.96
C GLY A 128 -11.85 5.14 -10.32
N ASP A 129 -10.85 4.30 -10.24
CA ASP A 129 -10.79 2.96 -9.64
C ASP A 129 -9.41 2.80 -9.01
N ASN A 130 -8.78 1.63 -9.01
CA ASN A 130 -7.43 1.45 -8.47
C ASN A 130 -6.40 2.42 -9.08
N GLY A 131 -5.46 2.90 -8.28
CA GLY A 131 -4.33 3.67 -8.79
C GLY A 131 -3.47 2.84 -9.74
N ILE A 132 -3.06 1.66 -9.30
CA ILE A 132 -2.33 0.66 -10.09
C ILE A 132 -2.94 -0.72 -9.83
N TRP A 133 -3.24 -1.46 -10.89
CA TRP A 133 -3.70 -2.84 -10.81
C TRP A 133 -2.74 -3.77 -11.56
N ILE A 134 -2.30 -4.86 -10.91
CA ILE A 134 -1.29 -5.78 -11.43
C ILE A 134 -1.85 -7.19 -11.44
N ASN A 135 -1.92 -7.81 -12.62
CA ASN A 135 -2.14 -9.25 -12.77
C ASN A 135 -1.01 -9.94 -13.56
N GLY A 136 -0.01 -9.17 -13.98
CA GLY A 136 1.21 -9.69 -14.58
C GLY A 136 2.21 -10.20 -13.54
N SER A 137 3.35 -10.69 -14.00
CA SER A 137 4.34 -11.33 -13.15
C SER A 137 5.75 -10.77 -13.36
N LYS A 138 6.61 -10.89 -12.31
CA LYS A 138 8.01 -10.42 -12.35
C LYS A 138 8.13 -8.91 -12.61
N ASN A 139 7.15 -8.15 -12.13
CA ASN A 139 7.15 -6.69 -12.25
C ASN A 139 7.74 -6.05 -11.00
N THR A 140 8.30 -4.86 -11.15
CA THR A 140 8.88 -4.07 -10.06
C THR A 140 8.26 -2.68 -10.01
N LEU A 141 7.70 -2.33 -8.86
CA LEU A 141 7.39 -0.94 -8.52
C LEU A 141 8.42 -0.45 -7.53
N ASP A 142 9.00 0.71 -7.77
CA ASP A 142 10.09 1.25 -6.97
C ASP A 142 9.92 2.75 -6.79
N HIS A 143 9.76 3.23 -5.54
CA HIS A 143 9.47 4.63 -5.27
C HIS A 143 8.19 5.12 -6.00
N ILE A 144 7.08 4.48 -5.69
CA ILE A 144 5.76 4.86 -6.22
C ILE A 144 4.90 5.41 -5.09
N ILE A 145 4.26 6.54 -5.34
CA ILE A 145 3.17 7.05 -4.51
C ILE A 145 1.85 6.80 -5.25
N ALA A 146 0.91 6.09 -4.62
CA ALA A 146 -0.45 5.92 -5.11
C ALA A 146 -1.42 6.60 -4.13
N ARG A 147 -2.13 7.65 -4.56
CA ARG A 147 -2.97 8.44 -3.65
C ARG A 147 -4.22 8.99 -4.31
N TYR A 148 -5.25 9.26 -3.48
CA TYR A 148 -6.50 9.92 -3.89
C TYR A 148 -7.25 9.16 -4.97
N ASN A 149 -7.04 7.84 -5.06
CA ASN A 149 -7.72 6.99 -6.02
C ASN A 149 -9.09 6.56 -5.46
N ASN A 150 -9.99 6.17 -6.34
CA ASN A 150 -11.37 5.84 -5.96
C ASN A 150 -11.59 4.36 -5.64
N ASP A 151 -10.53 3.64 -5.41
CA ASP A 151 -10.42 2.28 -4.87
C ASP A 151 -8.99 2.11 -4.34
N THR A 152 -8.55 0.88 -4.10
CA THR A 152 -7.21 0.54 -3.59
C THR A 152 -6.09 1.23 -4.37
N GLY A 153 -5.11 1.77 -3.64
CA GLY A 153 -3.98 2.46 -4.26
C GLY A 153 -3.18 1.55 -5.19
N ILE A 154 -2.72 0.39 -4.70
CA ILE A 154 -2.01 -0.61 -5.51
C ILE A 154 -2.56 -2.00 -5.21
N GLN A 155 -3.22 -2.60 -6.20
CA GLN A 155 -3.77 -3.95 -6.09
C GLN A 155 -3.00 -4.93 -6.96
N LEU A 156 -2.68 -6.11 -6.39
CA LEU A 156 -2.18 -7.27 -7.12
C LEU A 156 -3.22 -8.38 -7.01
N SER A 157 -3.60 -9.00 -8.12
CA SER A 157 -4.65 -10.04 -8.10
C SER A 157 -4.59 -10.94 -9.32
N ASN A 158 -5.51 -11.90 -9.38
CA ASN A 158 -5.68 -12.80 -10.53
C ASN A 158 -4.38 -13.54 -10.89
N ASN A 159 -3.78 -14.18 -9.90
CA ASN A 159 -2.55 -14.98 -10.04
C ASN A 159 -1.27 -14.16 -10.36
N ALA A 160 -1.26 -12.86 -10.06
CA ALA A 160 -0.03 -12.07 -10.12
C ALA A 160 1.08 -12.75 -9.31
N ASN A 161 2.28 -12.89 -9.89
CA ASN A 161 3.33 -13.70 -9.29
C ASN A 161 4.71 -13.05 -9.38
N SER A 162 5.51 -13.22 -8.34
CA SER A 162 6.90 -12.76 -8.30
C SER A 162 7.05 -11.25 -8.55
N ASN A 163 6.12 -10.45 -8.02
CA ASN A 163 6.19 -9.00 -8.11
C ASN A 163 6.84 -8.42 -6.83
N THR A 164 7.62 -7.38 -6.99
CA THR A 164 8.32 -6.68 -5.90
C THR A 164 7.96 -5.20 -5.88
N LEU A 165 7.59 -4.72 -4.70
CA LEU A 165 7.31 -3.32 -4.43
C LEU A 165 8.32 -2.81 -3.41
N ASN A 166 9.13 -1.83 -3.80
CA ASN A 166 10.13 -1.20 -2.93
C ASN A 166 9.79 0.28 -2.75
N TYR A 167 9.84 0.78 -1.51
CA TYR A 167 9.62 2.20 -1.19
C TYR A 167 8.33 2.75 -1.83
N CYS A 168 7.27 1.93 -1.85
CA CYS A 168 5.96 2.34 -2.36
C CYS A 168 5.08 2.84 -1.23
N TYR A 169 4.39 3.96 -1.47
CA TYR A 169 3.54 4.61 -0.48
C TYR A 169 2.13 4.74 -1.01
N SER A 170 1.15 4.32 -0.23
CA SER A 170 -0.25 4.32 -0.66
C SER A 170 -1.15 4.95 0.39
N TYR A 171 -1.82 6.06 0.05
CA TYR A 171 -2.58 6.78 1.05
C TYR A 171 -3.75 7.59 0.51
N ARG A 172 -4.74 7.79 1.38
CA ARG A 172 -5.95 8.58 1.13
C ARG A 172 -6.70 8.11 -0.11
N ASN A 173 -6.78 6.79 -0.27
CA ASN A 173 -7.61 6.14 -1.26
C ASN A 173 -8.98 5.85 -0.64
N ILE A 174 -10.07 6.04 -1.41
CA ILE A 174 -11.44 5.88 -0.93
C ILE A 174 -12.36 5.36 -2.01
N ASP A 175 -13.04 4.24 -1.79
CA ASP A 175 -14.15 3.79 -2.61
C ASP A 175 -15.46 4.42 -2.13
N VAL A 176 -15.88 5.46 -2.86
CA VAL A 176 -17.10 6.19 -2.52
C VAL A 176 -18.35 5.33 -2.69
N SER A 177 -18.33 4.33 -3.59
CA SER A 177 -19.48 3.48 -3.88
C SER A 177 -19.80 2.49 -2.76
N THR A 178 -18.80 2.09 -1.99
CA THR A 178 -18.91 1.18 -0.85
C THR A 178 -18.86 1.91 0.50
N TYR A 179 -19.04 3.21 0.50
CA TYR A 179 -18.95 4.06 1.69
C TYR A 179 -17.57 4.01 2.37
N GLY A 180 -16.54 3.73 1.57
CA GLY A 180 -15.16 3.59 2.03
C GLY A 180 -14.74 2.19 2.47
N GLY A 181 -15.60 1.19 2.40
CA GLY A 181 -15.30 -0.17 2.88
C GLY A 181 -14.62 -1.08 1.85
N ASN A 182 -13.74 -0.56 0.99
CA ASN A 182 -13.03 -1.39 0.00
C ASN A 182 -11.70 -0.81 -0.49
N ALA A 183 -11.39 0.44 -0.21
CA ALA A 183 -10.17 1.05 -0.72
C ALA A 183 -9.02 0.90 0.28
N ASP A 184 -8.15 -0.04 -0.03
CA ASP A 184 -6.95 -0.35 0.74
C ASP A 184 -5.75 0.50 0.29
N GLY A 185 -4.69 0.51 1.11
CA GLY A 185 -3.40 0.98 0.64
C GLY A 185 -2.84 0.03 -0.42
N PHE A 186 -2.68 -1.22 -0.03
CA PHE A 186 -2.21 -2.32 -0.88
C PHE A 186 -3.13 -3.52 -0.76
N ALA A 187 -3.48 -4.15 -1.87
CA ALA A 187 -4.32 -5.34 -1.88
C ALA A 187 -3.68 -6.49 -2.65
N PRO A 188 -2.77 -7.27 -2.04
CA PRO A 188 -2.29 -8.52 -2.61
C PRO A 188 -3.30 -9.63 -2.34
N LYS A 189 -4.24 -9.87 -3.24
CA LYS A 189 -5.39 -10.74 -3.05
C LYS A 189 -5.72 -11.56 -4.31
N LEU A 190 -6.61 -12.55 -4.15
CA LEU A 190 -7.15 -13.36 -5.26
C LEU A 190 -6.05 -14.14 -6.01
N GLY A 191 -5.37 -15.02 -5.30
CA GLY A 191 -4.46 -16.00 -5.88
C GLY A 191 -3.05 -15.52 -6.18
N VAL A 192 -2.59 -14.43 -5.56
CA VAL A 192 -1.22 -13.96 -5.76
C VAL A 192 -0.19 -14.88 -5.10
N ASN A 193 1.05 -14.86 -5.64
CA ASN A 193 2.14 -15.63 -5.07
C ASN A 193 3.49 -14.92 -5.21
N ASN A 194 4.40 -15.18 -4.26
CA ASN A 194 5.75 -14.59 -4.23
C ASN A 194 5.74 -13.06 -4.34
N ILE A 195 4.88 -12.40 -3.57
CA ILE A 195 4.81 -10.94 -3.53
C ILE A 195 5.69 -10.43 -2.39
N VAL A 196 6.50 -9.42 -2.68
CA VAL A 196 7.37 -8.77 -1.69
C VAL A 196 7.06 -7.29 -1.62
N PHE A 197 6.71 -6.83 -0.43
CA PHE A 197 6.66 -5.41 -0.06
C PHE A 197 7.88 -5.11 0.81
N ASN A 198 8.68 -4.13 0.42
CA ASN A 198 9.89 -3.75 1.14
C ASN A 198 9.93 -2.22 1.30
N TYR A 199 9.99 -1.73 2.53
CA TYR A 199 9.85 -0.30 2.86
C TYR A 199 8.60 0.34 2.27
N CYS A 200 7.47 -0.38 2.27
CA CYS A 200 6.20 0.12 1.78
C CYS A 200 5.35 0.67 2.94
N PHE A 201 4.66 1.80 2.71
CA PHE A 201 3.87 2.43 3.76
C PHE A 201 2.44 2.73 3.29
N ALA A 202 1.44 2.46 4.16
CA ALA A 202 0.02 2.65 3.86
C ALA A 202 -0.68 3.42 4.98
N TRP A 203 -1.33 4.55 4.67
CA TRP A 203 -2.02 5.32 5.71
C TRP A 203 -3.21 6.10 5.17
N ASP A 204 -4.13 6.44 6.07
CA ASP A 204 -5.31 7.23 5.75
C ASP A 204 -6.17 6.64 4.63
N ASN A 205 -6.08 5.34 4.34
CA ASN A 205 -6.99 4.71 3.38
C ASN A 205 -8.34 4.44 4.05
N SER A 206 -9.39 4.39 3.27
CA SER A 206 -10.73 4.25 3.86
C SER A 206 -11.02 2.86 4.40
N ASP A 207 -10.29 1.84 3.96
CA ASP A 207 -10.33 0.49 4.52
C ASP A 207 -8.94 0.08 5.05
N ASP A 208 -8.37 -1.02 4.66
CA ASP A 208 -7.16 -1.60 5.24
C ASP A 208 -5.85 -0.94 4.76
N GLY A 209 -4.78 -1.09 5.53
CA GLY A 209 -3.43 -0.79 5.05
C GLY A 209 -2.98 -1.80 4.00
N TRP A 210 -3.11 -3.10 4.34
CA TRP A 210 -2.97 -4.24 3.43
C TRP A 210 -4.17 -5.17 3.56
N ASP A 211 -4.78 -5.54 2.43
CA ASP A 211 -5.83 -6.55 2.37
C ASP A 211 -5.39 -7.76 1.52
N SER A 212 -5.27 -8.92 2.17
CA SER A 212 -5.01 -10.20 1.50
C SER A 212 -6.28 -11.07 1.47
N PHE A 213 -7.40 -10.48 1.06
CA PHE A 213 -8.67 -11.18 0.96
C PHE A 213 -8.67 -12.15 -0.23
N ASP A 214 -9.11 -13.39 0.00
CA ASP A 214 -9.18 -14.42 -1.02
C ASP A 214 -10.60 -15.00 -1.12
N HIS A 215 -10.94 -15.52 -2.29
CA HIS A 215 -12.09 -16.39 -2.48
C HIS A 215 -11.69 -17.87 -2.32
N PRO A 216 -12.63 -18.80 -2.13
CA PRO A 216 -12.31 -20.22 -1.90
C PRO A 216 -11.49 -20.89 -3.03
N GLY A 217 -11.55 -20.37 -4.27
CA GLY A 217 -10.82 -20.89 -5.41
C GLY A 217 -9.52 -20.14 -5.76
N ASP A 218 -9.27 -18.99 -5.12
CA ASP A 218 -8.21 -18.06 -5.52
C ASP A 218 -7.35 -17.70 -4.31
N VAL A 219 -6.62 -18.67 -3.78
CA VAL A 219 -5.85 -18.49 -2.53
C VAL A 219 -4.47 -17.90 -2.79
N SER A 220 -4.17 -16.79 -2.16
CA SER A 220 -2.86 -16.15 -2.19
C SER A 220 -1.85 -16.93 -1.36
N ALA A 221 -0.77 -17.45 -2.00
CA ALA A 221 0.15 -18.38 -1.37
C ALA A 221 1.22 -17.71 -0.50
N SER A 222 2.11 -16.92 -1.07
CA SER A 222 3.24 -16.32 -0.34
C SER A 222 3.29 -14.81 -0.49
N ILE A 223 3.30 -14.10 0.65
CA ILE A 223 3.43 -12.63 0.69
C ILE A 223 4.40 -12.26 1.81
N GLN A 224 5.32 -11.34 1.53
CA GLN A 224 6.29 -10.82 2.48
C GLN A 224 6.10 -9.33 2.67
N TYR A 225 6.10 -8.90 3.93
CA TYR A 225 6.01 -7.50 4.37
C TYR A 225 7.30 -7.20 5.15
N LEU A 226 8.24 -6.51 4.51
CA LEU A 226 9.56 -6.24 5.06
C LEU A 226 9.71 -4.74 5.29
N HIS A 227 10.13 -4.34 6.49
CA HIS A 227 10.35 -2.93 6.83
C HIS A 227 9.16 -2.02 6.48
N SER A 228 7.95 -2.58 6.50
CA SER A 228 6.74 -1.93 6.00
C SER A 228 5.89 -1.41 7.15
N ALA A 229 5.13 -0.33 6.93
CA ALA A 229 4.35 0.26 8.01
C ALA A 229 2.99 0.77 7.54
N CYS A 230 2.03 0.78 8.46
CA CYS A 230 0.73 1.37 8.23
C CYS A 230 0.18 2.06 9.47
N TRP A 231 -0.63 3.09 9.25
CA TRP A 231 -1.29 3.81 10.32
C TRP A 231 -2.58 4.49 9.86
N ASN A 232 -3.49 4.70 10.80
CA ASN A 232 -4.70 5.48 10.66
C ASN A 232 -5.59 5.10 9.45
N ASN A 233 -5.58 3.82 9.03
CA ASN A 233 -6.51 3.35 8.02
C ASN A 233 -7.90 3.08 8.64
N GLY A 234 -8.96 3.23 7.86
CA GLY A 234 -10.34 3.09 8.29
C GLY A 234 -10.88 4.27 9.11
N ASN A 235 -10.20 5.42 9.10
CA ASN A 235 -10.65 6.60 9.83
C ASN A 235 -11.48 7.53 8.91
N PRO A 236 -12.82 7.62 9.10
CA PRO A 236 -13.67 8.46 8.26
C PRO A 236 -13.39 9.97 8.39
N ASP A 237 -12.79 10.41 9.51
CA ASP A 237 -12.50 11.82 9.74
C ASP A 237 -11.45 12.38 8.77
N VAL A 238 -10.59 11.52 8.24
CA VAL A 238 -9.65 11.88 7.14
C VAL A 238 -10.41 12.44 5.94
N PHE A 239 -11.50 11.77 5.54
CA PHE A 239 -12.25 12.08 4.32
C PHE A 239 -13.31 13.15 4.53
N THR A 240 -13.60 13.50 5.77
CA THR A 240 -14.51 14.61 6.12
C THR A 240 -13.78 15.92 6.35
N GLY A 241 -12.46 15.93 6.32
CA GLY A 241 -11.64 17.11 6.57
C GLY A 241 -11.51 17.49 8.05
N LYS A 242 -11.84 16.58 8.97
CA LYS A 242 -11.72 16.80 10.41
C LYS A 242 -10.38 16.36 10.99
N TYR A 243 -9.68 15.46 10.32
CA TYR A 243 -8.44 14.89 10.82
C TYR A 243 -7.20 15.60 10.24
N ASP A 244 -6.37 16.10 11.12
CA ASP A 244 -5.03 16.60 10.82
C ASP A 244 -4.05 15.96 11.81
N TYR A 245 -2.85 15.61 11.35
CA TYR A 245 -1.78 14.99 12.17
C TYR A 245 -1.07 15.97 13.12
N ASP A 246 -1.68 17.04 13.55
CA ASP A 246 -1.02 18.10 14.33
C ASP A 246 0.25 18.66 13.66
N LEU A 247 0.26 18.66 12.34
CA LEU A 247 1.40 19.18 11.55
C LEU A 247 1.36 20.68 11.35
N GLY A 248 0.40 21.36 11.98
CA GLY A 248 0.22 22.83 11.88
C GLY A 248 -0.10 23.31 10.46
N ARG A 249 -0.64 22.43 9.61
CA ARG A 249 -1.03 22.74 8.24
C ARG A 249 -2.45 22.27 7.95
N SER A 250 -3.13 22.98 7.08
CA SER A 250 -4.41 22.54 6.55
C SER A 250 -4.24 21.23 5.78
N LEU A 251 -5.28 20.40 5.80
CA LEU A 251 -5.37 19.21 4.96
C LEU A 251 -4.92 19.52 3.52
N ASP A 252 -4.29 18.55 2.88
CA ASP A 252 -3.81 18.68 1.53
C ASP A 252 -4.96 19.13 0.60
N LYS A 253 -4.86 20.35 0.08
CA LYS A 253 -5.88 20.96 -0.80
C LYS A 253 -6.10 20.16 -2.09
N ASN A 254 -5.20 19.25 -2.43
CA ASN A 254 -5.31 18.38 -3.60
C ASN A 254 -6.13 17.12 -3.31
N MET A 255 -6.42 16.81 -2.04
CA MET A 255 -7.28 15.69 -1.69
C MET A 255 -8.75 16.03 -2.02
N TRP A 256 -9.39 15.13 -2.75
CA TRP A 256 -10.83 15.17 -2.91
C TRP A 256 -11.48 14.65 -1.64
N THR A 257 -11.78 15.53 -0.71
CA THR A 257 -12.60 15.15 0.45
C THR A 257 -14.02 14.85 -0.05
N VAL A 258 -14.75 14.05 0.72
CA VAL A 258 -16.20 13.84 0.46
C VAL A 258 -16.92 15.18 0.36
N GLN A 259 -16.56 16.16 1.19
CA GLN A 259 -17.11 17.51 1.14
C GLN A 259 -16.82 18.26 -0.18
N GLN A 260 -15.59 18.13 -0.70
CA GLN A 260 -15.22 18.73 -1.99
C GLN A 260 -15.94 18.07 -3.16
N LEU A 261 -16.08 16.73 -3.13
CA LEU A 261 -16.85 16.00 -4.11
C LEU A 261 -18.32 16.45 -4.09
N MET A 262 -18.89 16.68 -2.89
CA MET A 262 -20.25 17.16 -2.70
C MET A 262 -20.45 18.62 -3.12
N ALA A 263 -19.44 19.45 -2.94
CA ALA A 263 -19.48 20.87 -3.29
C ALA A 263 -19.19 21.13 -4.77
N SER A 264 -18.72 20.13 -5.53
CA SER A 264 -18.48 20.29 -6.96
C SER A 264 -19.80 20.50 -7.70
N ASP A 265 -19.86 21.51 -8.55
CA ASP A 265 -21.04 21.76 -9.40
C ASP A 265 -21.12 20.79 -10.58
N SER A 266 -20.07 20.04 -10.87
CA SER A 266 -20.05 19.02 -11.90
C SER A 266 -20.60 17.71 -11.36
N THR A 267 -21.43 17.04 -12.14
CA THR A 267 -21.82 15.66 -11.86
C THR A 267 -20.61 14.78 -11.98
N PHE A 268 -20.26 14.11 -10.90
CA PHE A 268 -19.27 13.04 -10.92
C PHE A 268 -20.01 11.72 -11.03
N GLU A 269 -19.93 11.07 -12.20
CA GLU A 269 -20.45 9.73 -12.39
C GLU A 269 -19.29 8.76 -12.51
N SER A 270 -19.35 7.70 -11.74
CA SER A 270 -18.47 6.56 -11.88
C SER A 270 -19.32 5.30 -12.00
N ASN A 271 -18.98 4.45 -12.95
CA ASN A 271 -19.56 3.12 -13.07
C ASN A 271 -18.54 2.14 -12.45
N TYR A 272 -18.75 1.71 -11.22
CA TYR A 272 -17.92 0.73 -10.57
C TYR A 272 -18.69 -0.58 -10.42
N ASN A 273 -18.16 -1.67 -10.97
CA ASN A 273 -18.78 -3.00 -10.93
C ASN A 273 -20.29 -2.97 -11.28
N ASN A 274 -20.64 -2.33 -12.38
CA ASN A 274 -22.03 -2.12 -12.81
C ASN A 274 -22.91 -1.29 -11.85
N LYS A 275 -22.33 -0.73 -10.80
CA LYS A 275 -23.00 0.24 -9.93
C LYS A 275 -22.66 1.63 -10.43
N LYS A 276 -23.69 2.37 -10.82
CA LYS A 276 -23.55 3.79 -11.11
C LYS A 276 -23.70 4.56 -9.80
N PHE A 277 -22.75 5.43 -9.52
CA PHE A 277 -22.97 6.45 -8.50
C PHE A 277 -22.65 7.82 -9.06
N SER A 278 -23.40 8.79 -8.60
CA SER A 278 -23.27 10.17 -9.03
C SER A 278 -23.07 11.02 -7.79
N ILE A 279 -22.10 11.92 -7.86
CA ILE A 279 -21.87 12.94 -6.85
C ILE A 279 -22.35 14.25 -7.43
N THR A 280 -23.45 14.75 -6.89
CA THR A 280 -24.00 16.06 -7.19
C THR A 280 -24.02 16.92 -5.95
N LYS A 281 -24.24 18.22 -6.11
CA LYS A 281 -24.29 19.15 -4.96
C LYS A 281 -25.22 18.64 -3.85
N GLY A 282 -24.66 18.37 -2.68
CA GLY A 282 -25.35 17.88 -1.49
C GLY A 282 -25.74 16.40 -1.49
N LYS A 283 -25.38 15.62 -2.53
CA LYS A 283 -25.68 14.18 -2.62
C LYS A 283 -24.51 13.38 -3.13
N ILE A 284 -24.35 12.16 -2.61
CA ILE A 284 -23.40 11.15 -3.06
C ILE A 284 -24.19 9.91 -3.40
N ALA A 285 -24.01 9.36 -4.60
CA ALA A 285 -24.78 8.21 -5.09
C ALA A 285 -26.30 8.38 -4.96
N GLY A 286 -26.81 9.59 -5.21
CA GLY A 286 -28.22 9.92 -5.02
C GLY A 286 -28.69 10.07 -3.56
N MET A 287 -27.82 9.81 -2.59
CA MET A 287 -28.09 9.83 -1.17
C MET A 287 -27.70 11.18 -0.55
N ALA A 288 -28.45 11.63 0.46
CA ALA A 288 -28.04 12.81 1.23
C ALA A 288 -26.68 12.60 1.90
N ALA A 289 -25.87 13.65 1.93
CA ALA A 289 -24.51 13.60 2.48
C ALA A 289 -24.43 13.06 3.91
N SER A 290 -25.35 13.51 4.77
CA SER A 290 -25.41 13.03 6.16
C SER A 290 -25.64 11.52 6.26
N THR A 291 -26.49 10.97 5.39
CA THR A 291 -26.76 9.53 5.32
C THR A 291 -25.54 8.75 4.81
N TRP A 292 -24.84 9.28 3.81
CA TRP A 292 -23.61 8.68 3.30
C TRP A 292 -22.53 8.65 4.40
N LEU A 293 -22.33 9.78 5.09
CA LEU A 293 -21.37 9.88 6.20
C LEU A 293 -21.69 8.94 7.35
N ALA A 294 -22.98 8.78 7.70
CA ALA A 294 -23.40 7.84 8.73
C ALA A 294 -23.05 6.38 8.36
N LYS A 295 -23.23 5.99 7.10
CA LYS A 295 -22.79 4.68 6.60
C LYS A 295 -21.27 4.55 6.61
N ALA A 296 -20.55 5.57 6.17
CA ALA A 296 -19.10 5.57 6.16
C ALA A 296 -18.49 5.37 7.56
N GLN A 297 -19.14 5.83 8.63
CA GLN A 297 -18.70 5.58 10.00
C GLN A 297 -18.67 4.09 10.37
N THR A 298 -19.49 3.25 9.75
CA THR A 298 -19.56 1.81 9.98
C THR A 298 -18.75 1.01 8.96
N GLU A 299 -18.74 1.43 7.70
CA GLU A 299 -18.07 0.72 6.60
C GLU A 299 -16.55 0.97 6.58
N MET A 300 -16.10 2.18 6.90
CA MET A 300 -14.69 2.46 7.10
C MET A 300 -14.20 1.78 8.38
N ASN A 301 -13.67 0.58 8.24
CA ASN A 301 -13.37 -0.32 9.35
C ASN A 301 -11.98 -0.95 9.22
N GLY A 302 -10.99 -0.12 8.89
CA GLY A 302 -9.67 -0.53 8.47
C GLY A 302 -8.80 -1.16 9.53
N ASN A 303 -8.08 -2.19 9.08
CA ASN A 303 -6.98 -2.84 9.77
C ASN A 303 -5.63 -2.30 9.26
N GLY A 304 -4.57 -2.66 9.95
CA GLY A 304 -3.21 -2.45 9.45
C GLY A 304 -2.84 -3.48 8.39
N PHE A 305 -2.46 -4.67 8.84
CA PHE A 305 -2.12 -5.81 7.98
C PHE A 305 -3.18 -6.90 8.14
N LYS A 306 -3.95 -7.13 7.11
CA LYS A 306 -4.95 -8.20 7.02
C LYS A 306 -4.40 -9.34 6.18
N PHE A 307 -4.00 -10.43 6.83
CA PHE A 307 -3.16 -11.48 6.24
C PHE A 307 -3.91 -12.61 5.54
N GLY A 308 -5.20 -12.64 5.61
CA GLY A 308 -5.98 -13.74 5.06
C GLY A 308 -7.46 -13.43 4.92
N SER A 309 -8.22 -14.50 4.73
CA SER A 309 -9.67 -14.46 4.61
C SER A 309 -10.28 -15.65 5.35
N ALA A 310 -11.45 -15.47 5.91
CA ALA A 310 -12.25 -16.56 6.46
C ALA A 310 -12.59 -17.65 5.42
N ASN A 311 -12.56 -17.28 4.14
CA ASN A 311 -12.82 -18.18 3.01
C ASN A 311 -11.60 -19.02 2.61
N THR A 312 -10.43 -18.79 3.20
CA THR A 312 -9.22 -19.57 2.89
C THR A 312 -9.42 -21.01 3.40
N PRO A 313 -9.35 -22.05 2.52
CA PRO A 313 -9.51 -23.43 2.94
C PRO A 313 -8.47 -23.84 3.99
N GLN A 314 -8.89 -24.61 5.00
CA GLN A 314 -8.04 -24.97 6.15
C GLN A 314 -6.81 -25.82 5.81
N ASN A 315 -6.83 -26.51 4.69
CA ASN A 315 -5.74 -27.40 4.21
C ASN A 315 -4.77 -26.69 3.27
N THR A 316 -4.99 -25.42 2.97
CA THR A 316 -4.14 -24.66 2.04
C THR A 316 -2.99 -24.03 2.81
N SER A 317 -1.76 -24.32 2.39
CA SER A 317 -0.58 -23.65 2.95
C SER A 317 -0.47 -22.24 2.40
N ILE A 318 -0.82 -21.25 3.22
CA ILE A 318 -0.54 -19.85 2.92
C ILE A 318 0.57 -19.36 3.85
N TYR A 319 1.53 -18.64 3.28
CA TYR A 319 2.69 -18.15 4.00
C TYR A 319 2.72 -16.62 4.05
N ARG A 320 2.87 -16.09 5.26
CA ARG A 320 3.00 -14.64 5.51
C ARG A 320 4.26 -14.37 6.31
N LYS A 321 5.08 -13.45 5.83
CA LYS A 321 6.29 -13.02 6.53
C LYS A 321 6.21 -11.53 6.81
N ALA A 322 6.27 -11.13 8.06
CA ALA A 322 6.38 -9.73 8.46
C ALA A 322 7.63 -9.54 9.33
N VAL A 323 8.52 -8.66 8.89
CA VAL A 323 9.79 -8.39 9.58
C VAL A 323 10.04 -6.88 9.61
N TYR A 324 10.37 -6.34 10.78
CA TYR A 324 10.52 -4.90 11.01
C TYR A 324 9.30 -4.10 10.53
N SER A 325 8.11 -4.66 10.72
CA SER A 325 6.87 -4.05 10.25
C SER A 325 6.07 -3.41 11.38
N VAL A 326 5.40 -2.30 11.10
CA VAL A 326 4.75 -1.46 12.12
C VAL A 326 3.30 -1.18 11.77
N ALA A 327 2.39 -1.32 12.76
CA ALA A 327 0.97 -0.99 12.59
C ALA A 327 0.45 -0.20 13.80
N PHE A 328 -0.11 0.99 13.58
CA PHE A 328 -0.60 1.82 14.69
C PHE A 328 -1.75 2.75 14.31
N ASP A 329 -2.50 3.17 15.32
CA ASP A 329 -3.63 4.10 15.22
C ASP A 329 -4.76 3.61 14.28
N HIS A 330 -4.94 2.29 14.11
CA HIS A 330 -6.04 1.75 13.31
C HIS A 330 -7.33 1.66 14.13
N LYS A 331 -8.46 1.86 13.44
CA LYS A 331 -9.77 1.70 14.04
C LYS A 331 -10.03 0.28 14.52
N GLN A 332 -9.45 -0.72 13.84
CA GLN A 332 -9.58 -2.13 14.18
C GLN A 332 -8.21 -2.73 14.60
N GLN A 333 -7.72 -3.71 13.89
CA GLN A 333 -6.55 -4.46 14.31
C GLN A 333 -5.27 -3.94 13.62
N GLY A 334 -4.15 -4.00 14.34
CA GLY A 334 -2.83 -3.72 13.75
C GLY A 334 -2.41 -4.83 12.80
N PHE A 335 -2.32 -6.06 13.33
CA PHE A 335 -2.03 -7.28 12.56
C PHE A 335 -3.19 -8.26 12.75
N ASN A 336 -3.79 -8.71 11.64
CA ASN A 336 -5.02 -9.49 11.67
C ASN A 336 -4.94 -10.70 10.71
N ASN A 337 -5.28 -11.90 11.21
CA ASN A 337 -5.42 -13.09 10.36
C ASN A 337 -6.77 -13.16 9.63
N ASN A 338 -7.68 -12.24 9.90
CA ASN A 338 -9.02 -12.18 9.32
C ASN A 338 -9.75 -13.54 9.37
N ASN A 339 -9.74 -14.19 10.55
CA ASN A 339 -10.32 -15.51 10.81
C ASN A 339 -9.76 -16.68 9.98
N SER A 340 -8.69 -16.48 9.21
CA SER A 340 -8.01 -17.57 8.52
C SER A 340 -7.27 -18.45 9.53
N LYS A 341 -7.47 -19.77 9.46
CA LYS A 341 -6.84 -20.76 10.33
C LYS A 341 -5.64 -21.48 9.70
N SER A 342 -5.31 -21.15 8.47
CA SER A 342 -4.30 -21.84 7.68
C SER A 342 -3.03 -21.03 7.42
N ILE A 343 -2.88 -19.87 8.09
CA ILE A 343 -1.70 -19.03 7.91
C ILE A 343 -0.51 -19.65 8.65
N LYS A 344 0.52 -19.96 7.89
CA LYS A 344 1.87 -20.18 8.41
C LYS A 344 2.66 -18.87 8.28
N GLY A 345 3.52 -18.56 9.25
CA GLY A 345 4.18 -17.28 9.17
C GLY A 345 5.42 -17.11 10.02
N TYR A 346 6.21 -16.14 9.60
CA TYR A 346 7.37 -15.65 10.32
C TYR A 346 7.15 -14.19 10.68
N PHE A 347 7.15 -13.88 11.97
CA PHE A 347 6.92 -12.53 12.49
C PHE A 347 8.05 -12.14 13.44
N ALA A 348 8.85 -11.16 13.05
CA ALA A 348 10.01 -10.74 13.86
C ALA A 348 10.19 -9.22 13.84
N ASN A 349 10.51 -8.66 15.01
CA ASN A 349 10.74 -7.24 15.20
C ASN A 349 9.56 -6.37 14.72
N CYS A 350 8.34 -6.92 14.80
CA CYS A 350 7.14 -6.18 14.47
C CYS A 350 6.65 -5.36 15.67
N VAL A 351 6.06 -4.21 15.38
CA VAL A 351 5.57 -3.29 16.39
C VAL A 351 4.12 -2.95 16.11
N SER A 352 3.27 -3.03 17.14
CA SER A 352 1.88 -2.62 17.02
C SER A 352 1.42 -1.86 18.25
N PHE A 353 0.77 -0.71 18.08
CA PHE A 353 0.30 0.10 19.20
C PHE A 353 -0.88 1.00 18.84
N ASN A 354 -1.63 1.41 19.87
CA ASN A 354 -2.79 2.31 19.75
C ASN A 354 -3.89 1.81 18.80
N ASN A 355 -4.02 0.51 18.56
CA ASN A 355 -5.12 -0.05 17.79
C ASN A 355 -6.23 -0.56 18.72
N ASN A 356 -7.40 -0.90 18.19
CA ASN A 356 -8.42 -1.62 18.98
C ASN A 356 -7.85 -2.93 19.53
N ILE A 357 -7.18 -3.73 18.67
CA ILE A 357 -6.35 -4.89 19.05
C ILE A 357 -5.04 -4.75 18.26
N ASN A 358 -3.89 -4.84 18.92
CA ASN A 358 -2.63 -4.72 18.21
C ASN A 358 -2.31 -5.98 17.40
N TYR A 359 -2.54 -7.17 17.97
CA TYR A 359 -2.34 -8.45 17.29
C TYR A 359 -3.57 -9.34 17.47
N GLN A 360 -4.27 -9.61 16.38
CA GLN A 360 -5.33 -10.62 16.32
C GLN A 360 -4.84 -11.80 15.47
N LEU A 361 -3.95 -12.59 16.05
CA LEU A 361 -3.26 -13.70 15.43
C LEU A 361 -3.35 -14.95 16.33
N PRO A 362 -4.56 -15.47 16.60
CA PRO A 362 -4.77 -16.56 17.58
C PRO A 362 -4.26 -17.93 17.09
N TYR A 363 -3.96 -18.06 15.79
CA TYR A 363 -3.57 -19.33 15.20
C TYR A 363 -2.08 -19.38 14.91
N VAL A 364 -1.55 -20.59 14.84
CA VAL A 364 -0.14 -20.94 14.93
C VAL A 364 0.70 -20.36 13.80
N PHE A 365 1.79 -19.77 14.17
CA PHE A 365 2.86 -19.35 13.30
C PHE A 365 4.12 -20.18 13.51
N GLU A 366 4.95 -20.34 12.50
CA GLU A 366 6.14 -21.18 12.59
C GLU A 366 7.26 -20.53 13.41
N LYS A 367 7.37 -19.20 13.41
CA LYS A 367 8.45 -18.52 14.13
C LYS A 367 8.10 -17.08 14.54
N TRP A 368 8.50 -16.74 15.75
CA TRP A 368 8.37 -15.43 16.37
C TRP A 368 9.69 -14.95 16.95
N ALA A 369 9.95 -13.65 16.90
CA ALA A 369 11.06 -13.06 17.61
C ALA A 369 10.81 -11.57 17.87
N SER A 370 10.96 -11.14 19.11
CA SER A 370 11.05 -9.72 19.50
C SER A 370 9.92 -8.83 18.95
N ASN A 371 8.66 -9.24 19.12
CA ASN A 371 7.52 -8.41 18.71
C ASN A 371 7.05 -7.53 19.89
N TRP A 372 6.51 -6.36 19.60
CA TRP A 372 6.20 -5.32 20.57
C TRP A 372 4.74 -4.88 20.48
N SER A 373 4.11 -4.72 21.67
CA SER A 373 2.72 -4.24 21.79
C SER A 373 2.54 -3.30 22.97
N TRP A 374 1.80 -2.20 22.76
CA TRP A 374 1.33 -1.35 23.85
C TRP A 374 0.09 -0.54 23.46
N ASN A 375 -0.66 -0.07 24.47
CA ASN A 375 -1.84 0.77 24.33
C ASN A 375 -2.93 0.18 23.40
N ALA A 376 -3.12 -1.12 23.35
CA ALA A 376 -4.30 -1.72 22.72
C ALA A 376 -5.54 -1.41 23.57
N ILE A 377 -6.69 -1.16 22.92
CA ILE A 377 -7.97 -0.96 23.62
C ILE A 377 -8.47 -2.29 24.19
N LYS A 378 -8.34 -3.38 23.44
CA LYS A 378 -8.66 -4.73 23.85
C LYS A 378 -7.40 -5.60 23.90
N ALA A 379 -7.44 -6.66 24.67
CA ALA A 379 -6.33 -7.59 24.82
C ALA A 379 -5.92 -8.21 23.48
N ASP A 380 -4.61 -8.31 23.26
CA ASP A 380 -4.04 -8.98 22.12
C ASP A 380 -4.41 -10.48 22.12
N GLN A 381 -4.70 -10.99 20.96
CA GLN A 381 -4.95 -12.40 20.69
C GLN A 381 -3.75 -12.93 19.89
N PHE A 382 -2.75 -13.39 20.62
CA PHE A 382 -1.49 -13.81 20.04
C PHE A 382 -1.30 -15.31 20.27
N GLY A 383 -0.96 -16.07 19.25
CA GLY A 383 -0.92 -17.54 19.32
C GLY A 383 0.02 -18.09 20.38
N GLN A 384 -0.07 -19.37 20.65
CA GLN A 384 0.43 -20.09 21.83
C GLN A 384 1.79 -19.60 22.36
N ASN A 385 1.76 -19.03 23.59
CA ASN A 385 2.90 -18.85 24.50
C ASN A 385 4.04 -17.94 24.09
N GLN A 386 3.85 -16.99 23.19
CA GLN A 386 4.88 -16.02 22.84
C GLN A 386 4.58 -14.68 23.50
N GLY A 387 5.47 -14.25 24.38
CA GLY A 387 5.35 -12.93 25.01
C GLY A 387 5.53 -11.81 23.99
N LEU A 388 4.62 -10.84 24.04
CA LEU A 388 4.82 -9.55 23.40
C LEU A 388 5.60 -8.66 24.33
N HIS A 389 6.64 -8.01 23.84
CA HIS A 389 7.39 -7.03 24.61
C HIS A 389 6.63 -5.70 24.70
N THR A 390 6.93 -4.94 25.73
CA THR A 390 6.39 -3.59 25.90
C THR A 390 7.58 -2.66 26.22
N PRO A 391 7.68 -1.48 25.56
CA PRO A 391 8.78 -0.55 25.84
C PRO A 391 8.69 -0.02 27.28
N LYS A 392 9.85 0.27 27.89
CA LYS A 392 9.94 0.84 29.25
C LYS A 392 9.19 2.17 29.33
N ASP A 393 9.34 3.01 28.33
CA ASP A 393 8.60 4.27 28.20
C ASP A 393 7.76 4.26 26.91
N LYS A 394 6.48 3.94 27.06
CA LYS A 394 5.51 3.87 25.96
C LYS A 394 5.32 5.23 25.28
N ASN A 395 5.34 6.31 26.06
CA ASN A 395 5.09 7.66 25.52
C ASN A 395 6.30 8.12 24.69
N ALA A 396 7.51 7.92 25.18
CA ALA A 396 8.73 8.23 24.43
C ALA A 396 8.81 7.42 23.14
N ALA A 397 8.52 6.11 23.19
CA ALA A 397 8.47 5.24 22.02
C ALA A 397 7.44 5.74 21.00
N THR A 398 6.18 5.96 21.41
CA THR A 398 5.12 6.48 20.54
C THR A 398 5.54 7.78 19.86
N LYS A 399 6.12 8.72 20.61
CA LYS A 399 6.60 10.01 20.07
C LYS A 399 7.67 9.83 18.99
N GLN A 400 8.57 8.86 19.13
CA GLN A 400 9.59 8.56 18.12
C GLN A 400 8.96 8.03 16.83
N PHE A 401 8.01 7.08 16.91
CA PHE A 401 7.27 6.60 15.75
C PHE A 401 6.51 7.72 15.05
N TYR A 402 5.84 8.60 15.78
CA TYR A 402 5.14 9.74 15.22
C TYR A 402 6.07 10.74 14.53
N ALA A 403 7.28 10.95 15.05
CA ALA A 403 8.26 11.82 14.39
C ALA A 403 8.67 11.28 13.00
N ILE A 404 8.88 9.96 12.86
CA ILE A 404 9.15 9.33 11.57
C ILE A 404 7.93 9.42 10.66
N ARG A 405 6.74 9.05 11.14
CA ARG A 405 5.47 9.19 10.41
C ARG A 405 5.32 10.59 9.80
N ASN A 406 5.52 11.63 10.59
CA ASN A 406 5.34 13.01 10.16
C ASN A 406 6.32 13.41 9.05
N LYS A 407 7.57 12.92 9.09
CA LYS A 407 8.55 13.11 8.01
C LYS A 407 8.11 12.43 6.71
N ILE A 408 7.63 11.17 6.80
CA ILE A 408 7.12 10.42 5.65
C ILE A 408 5.96 11.18 5.00
N ILE A 409 4.96 11.58 5.79
CA ILE A 409 3.78 12.33 5.29
C ILE A 409 4.23 13.62 4.59
N THR A 410 5.15 14.37 5.18
CA THR A 410 5.66 15.63 4.61
C THR A 410 6.36 15.41 3.27
N ASN A 411 7.20 14.38 3.16
CA ASN A 411 7.90 14.06 1.91
C ASN A 411 6.90 13.62 0.83
N CYS A 412 5.99 12.71 1.16
CA CYS A 412 5.01 12.19 0.21
C CYS A 412 4.03 13.26 -0.29
N ALA A 413 3.60 14.19 0.56
CA ALA A 413 2.75 15.30 0.15
C ALA A 413 3.41 16.14 -0.95
N ALA A 414 4.74 16.27 -0.91
CA ALA A 414 5.54 16.96 -1.91
C ALA A 414 6.00 16.07 -3.08
N SER A 415 5.52 14.82 -3.18
CA SER A 415 5.99 13.80 -4.14
C SER A 415 7.51 13.61 -4.09
N LYS A 416 8.08 13.55 -2.87
CA LYS A 416 9.50 13.31 -2.59
C LYS A 416 9.68 11.98 -1.90
N PHE A 417 10.83 11.35 -2.14
CA PHE A 417 11.26 10.13 -1.48
C PHE A 417 12.53 10.38 -0.68
N ASP A 418 12.62 9.75 0.49
CA ASP A 418 13.79 9.80 1.37
C ASP A 418 13.93 8.45 2.08
N ASP A 419 14.77 7.59 1.55
CA ASP A 419 14.97 6.21 2.03
C ASP A 419 15.56 6.15 3.44
N SER A 420 16.17 7.24 3.89
CA SER A 420 16.71 7.34 5.25
C SER A 420 15.60 7.46 6.31
N VAL A 421 14.39 7.85 5.89
CA VAL A 421 13.23 8.03 6.78
C VAL A 421 12.43 6.74 6.83
N ASN A 422 12.77 5.87 7.77
CA ASN A 422 12.11 4.59 8.01
C ASN A 422 12.05 4.30 9.52
N PHE A 423 11.35 3.22 9.90
CA PHE A 423 11.12 2.87 11.30
C PHE A 423 12.20 1.97 11.93
N ASP A 424 13.16 1.48 11.17
CA ASP A 424 14.12 0.46 11.62
C ASP A 424 14.92 0.88 12.85
N ASN A 425 15.42 2.13 12.87
CA ASN A 425 16.22 2.61 13.99
C ASN A 425 15.39 2.75 15.27
N VAL A 426 14.11 3.13 15.13
CA VAL A 426 13.20 3.21 16.29
C VAL A 426 12.90 1.81 16.80
N ILE A 427 12.63 0.85 15.93
CA ILE A 427 12.40 -0.55 16.32
C ILE A 427 13.63 -1.13 17.04
N LYS A 428 14.82 -0.92 16.49
CA LYS A 428 16.09 -1.39 17.10
C LYS A 428 16.34 -0.76 18.47
N SER A 429 15.87 0.46 18.71
CA SER A 429 16.03 1.13 20.01
C SER A 429 15.08 0.62 21.10
N LEU A 430 14.08 -0.19 20.76
CA LEU A 430 13.18 -0.81 21.73
C LEU A 430 13.83 -2.00 22.45
N VAL A 431 14.83 -2.62 21.84
CA VAL A 431 15.59 -3.75 22.39
C VAL A 431 16.62 -3.23 23.38
#